data_9a6305a83f1533cc34d73b96c928ca4b
#
_entry.id   9a6305a83f1533cc34d73b96c928ca4b
#
_cell.length_a   1.000
_cell.length_b   1.000
_cell.length_c   1.000
_cell.angle_alpha   90.00
_cell.angle_beta   90.00
_cell.angle_gamma   90.00
#
_symmetry.space_group_name_H-M   'P 1'
#
loop_
_entity.id
_entity.type
_entity.pdbx_description
1 polymer ?
#
loop_
_entity_poly.entity_id
_entity_poly.type
_entity_poly.pdbx_seq_one_letter_code
_entity_poly.pdbx_strand_id
1 'polypeptide(L)'
;MSQWTDIAEQGRRIDALSSLPLFHKLHGAPVLLAGQGEALVWKAELLAAAGAHVIVVTDRPFTAPVLAESARGQIELRPHAWSVADFSGVRLAIGAFEAIADAKAFSDAARARNIPVNVVDRPQFCDFQFGALVNRSPLVVAISTDGAAPVFAQALRSRIEGLLPKGFADWVGTAKAWRTLPALRGASATLRRNFWSAYARLAFARPQVAPSEEDREALLSQALIGGSKAGKVSLVGAGPGNPELLTLKAVRLLQAADVILYDHLVSQEILDFARREAKRMLVGKTGYGPSCKQDDINRM
;
A
#
# COMPACT_ATOMS: atom_id res chain seq x y z
N MET A 1 34.40 24.75 -1.85
CA MET A 1 33.80 23.43 -2.14
C MET A 1 33.46 22.83 -0.82
N SER A 2 32.18 22.85 -0.44
CA SER A 2 31.69 22.42 0.87
C SER A 2 31.81 20.91 1.00
N GLN A 3 32.59 20.44 1.97
CA GLN A 3 32.63 19.05 2.41
C GLN A 3 31.31 18.69 3.14
N TRP A 4 30.23 18.66 2.39
CA TRP A 4 29.03 17.98 2.85
C TRP A 4 29.21 16.51 2.48
N THR A 5 29.86 15.78 3.36
CA THR A 5 29.91 14.32 3.28
C THR A 5 28.46 13.85 3.26
N ASP A 6 28.10 13.17 2.20
CA ASP A 6 26.85 12.44 2.08
C ASP A 6 26.71 11.58 3.34
N ILE A 7 25.65 11.85 4.12
CA ILE A 7 25.34 11.09 5.32
C ILE A 7 24.68 9.76 4.85
N ALA A 8 25.45 8.98 4.10
CA ALA A 8 25.10 7.64 3.64
C ALA A 8 25.21 6.57 4.74
N GLU A 9 25.70 6.93 5.93
CA GLU A 9 25.83 6.04 7.10
C GLU A 9 24.71 6.16 8.12
N GLN A 10 23.67 6.93 7.85
CA GLN A 10 22.49 6.91 8.70
C GLN A 10 21.69 5.63 8.41
N GLY A 11 21.47 4.86 9.47
CA GLY A 11 20.86 3.54 9.52
C GLY A 11 19.72 3.28 8.53
N ARG A 12 19.45 2.03 8.27
CA ARG A 12 18.41 1.59 7.33
C ARG A 12 17.13 2.41 7.51
N ARG A 13 16.69 3.09 6.46
CA ARG A 13 15.43 3.89 6.47
C ARG A 13 14.17 3.05 6.67
N ILE A 14 14.28 1.75 6.54
CA ILE A 14 13.19 0.78 6.70
C ILE A 14 13.79 -0.39 7.47
N ASP A 15 13.18 -0.73 8.59
CA ASP A 15 13.53 -1.91 9.36
C ASP A 15 13.21 -3.21 8.60
N ALA A 16 13.68 -4.34 9.13
CA ALA A 16 13.42 -5.64 8.54
C ALA A 16 11.90 -5.91 8.45
N LEU A 17 11.46 -6.32 7.26
CA LEU A 17 10.09 -6.73 7.03
C LEU A 17 10.01 -8.26 6.97
N SER A 18 9.02 -8.86 7.59
CA SER A 18 8.75 -10.31 7.48
C SER A 18 8.33 -10.68 6.06
N SER A 19 7.61 -9.79 5.37
CA SER A 19 7.18 -9.97 3.98
C SER A 19 7.05 -8.63 3.28
N LEU A 20 7.29 -8.60 1.96
CA LEU A 20 7.12 -7.41 1.14
C LEU A 20 5.66 -7.30 0.66
N PRO A 21 4.89 -6.27 1.06
CA PRO A 21 3.54 -6.08 0.57
C PRO A 21 3.55 -5.61 -0.90
N LEU A 22 2.82 -6.33 -1.75
CA LEU A 22 2.65 -6.02 -3.17
C LEU A 22 1.17 -6.06 -3.56
N PHE A 23 0.78 -5.21 -4.52
CA PHE A 23 -0.54 -5.20 -5.12
C PHE A 23 -0.45 -5.69 -6.57
N HIS A 24 -1.01 -6.86 -6.85
CA HIS A 24 -1.05 -7.44 -8.19
C HIS A 24 -2.20 -6.85 -9.03
N LYS A 25 -1.90 -6.50 -10.27
CA LYS A 25 -2.91 -6.15 -11.27
C LYS A 25 -3.29 -7.42 -12.02
N LEU A 26 -4.47 -7.95 -11.74
CA LEU A 26 -4.94 -9.22 -12.26
C LEU A 26 -6.01 -9.07 -13.35
N HIS A 27 -6.41 -7.87 -13.73
CA HIS A 27 -7.46 -7.67 -14.72
C HIS A 27 -7.15 -8.41 -16.03
N GLY A 28 -8.03 -9.36 -16.40
CA GLY A 28 -7.86 -10.23 -17.55
C GLY A 28 -6.74 -11.27 -17.43
N ALA A 29 -6.00 -11.31 -16.32
CA ALA A 29 -4.92 -12.27 -16.15
C ALA A 29 -5.46 -13.66 -15.74
N PRO A 30 -5.01 -14.77 -16.35
CA PRO A 30 -5.42 -16.11 -15.96
C PRO A 30 -4.80 -16.49 -14.61
N VAL A 31 -5.66 -16.98 -13.72
CA VAL A 31 -5.28 -17.47 -12.39
C VAL A 31 -5.86 -18.86 -12.20
N LEU A 32 -5.00 -19.82 -11.86
CA LEU A 32 -5.38 -21.22 -11.66
C LEU A 32 -5.78 -21.46 -10.20
N LEU A 33 -6.94 -22.03 -9.99
CA LEU A 33 -7.38 -22.61 -8.72
C LEU A 33 -7.57 -24.10 -8.87
N ALA A 34 -6.92 -24.90 -8.04
CA ALA A 34 -7.01 -26.36 -8.10
C ALA A 34 -7.36 -26.97 -6.74
N GLY A 35 -8.18 -28.00 -6.74
CA GLY A 35 -8.58 -28.72 -5.53
C GLY A 35 -10.00 -28.42 -5.09
N GLN A 36 -10.26 -28.37 -3.78
CA GLN A 36 -11.61 -28.28 -3.22
C GLN A 36 -11.66 -27.54 -1.88
N GLY A 37 -12.90 -27.25 -1.41
CA GLY A 37 -13.15 -26.67 -0.08
C GLY A 37 -13.61 -25.21 -0.12
N GLU A 38 -14.21 -24.76 0.98
CA GLU A 38 -14.78 -23.42 1.11
C GLU A 38 -13.73 -22.31 0.93
N ALA A 39 -12.50 -22.55 1.38
CA ALA A 39 -11.41 -21.60 1.22
C ALA A 39 -11.07 -21.32 -0.25
N LEU A 40 -11.25 -22.30 -1.14
CA LEU A 40 -11.06 -22.14 -2.58
C LEU A 40 -12.17 -21.26 -3.18
N VAL A 41 -13.42 -21.46 -2.74
CA VAL A 41 -14.58 -20.66 -3.16
C VAL A 41 -14.34 -19.19 -2.88
N TRP A 42 -13.99 -18.86 -1.63
CA TRP A 42 -13.70 -17.48 -1.25
C TRP A 42 -12.55 -16.86 -2.05
N LYS A 43 -11.51 -17.66 -2.38
CA LYS A 43 -10.40 -17.18 -3.20
C LYS A 43 -10.83 -16.96 -4.66
N ALA A 44 -11.71 -17.81 -5.18
CA ALA A 44 -12.28 -17.62 -6.53
C ALA A 44 -13.05 -16.29 -6.61
N GLU A 45 -13.93 -16.01 -5.64
CA GLU A 45 -14.69 -14.76 -5.55
C GLU A 45 -13.76 -13.55 -5.43
N LEU A 46 -12.73 -13.62 -4.58
CA LEU A 46 -11.76 -12.53 -4.39
C LEU A 46 -10.99 -12.21 -5.67
N LEU A 47 -10.54 -13.25 -6.37
CA LEU A 47 -9.77 -13.10 -7.61
C LEU A 47 -10.63 -12.59 -8.76
N ALA A 48 -11.87 -13.08 -8.85
CA ALA A 48 -12.86 -12.57 -9.79
C ALA A 48 -13.19 -11.09 -9.52
N ALA A 49 -13.36 -10.70 -8.25
CA ALA A 49 -13.52 -9.31 -7.85
C ALA A 49 -12.30 -8.42 -8.16
N ALA A 50 -11.10 -9.00 -8.22
CA ALA A 50 -9.88 -8.32 -8.69
C ALA A 50 -9.76 -8.24 -10.23
N GLY A 51 -10.77 -8.79 -10.97
CA GLY A 51 -10.83 -8.80 -12.41
C GLY A 51 -10.00 -9.89 -13.08
N ALA A 52 -9.53 -10.89 -12.35
CA ALA A 52 -8.82 -12.02 -12.93
C ALA A 52 -9.75 -12.92 -13.78
N HIS A 53 -9.19 -13.55 -14.81
CA HIS A 53 -9.81 -14.71 -15.44
C HIS A 53 -9.47 -15.94 -14.60
N VAL A 54 -10.42 -16.40 -13.79
CA VAL A 54 -10.21 -17.48 -12.83
C VAL A 54 -10.51 -18.82 -13.48
N ILE A 55 -9.55 -19.75 -13.47
CA ILE A 55 -9.69 -21.10 -13.97
C ILE A 55 -9.77 -22.04 -12.77
N VAL A 56 -10.93 -22.64 -12.52
CA VAL A 56 -11.14 -23.60 -11.44
C VAL A 56 -11.07 -25.02 -11.97
N VAL A 57 -10.12 -25.79 -11.50
CA VAL A 57 -9.88 -27.17 -11.90
C VAL A 57 -10.12 -28.09 -10.72
N THR A 58 -11.07 -29.01 -10.84
CA THR A 58 -11.39 -30.00 -9.80
C THR A 58 -12.12 -31.20 -10.41
N ASP A 59 -11.85 -32.39 -9.91
CA ASP A 59 -12.57 -33.63 -10.21
C ASP A 59 -13.80 -33.84 -9.33
N ARG A 60 -14.09 -32.86 -8.44
CA ARG A 60 -15.25 -32.87 -7.56
C ARG A 60 -16.37 -31.98 -8.11
N PRO A 61 -17.62 -32.15 -7.66
CA PRO A 61 -18.70 -31.25 -8.02
C PRO A 61 -18.42 -29.80 -7.62
N PHE A 62 -18.70 -28.88 -8.53
CA PHE A 62 -18.58 -27.45 -8.25
C PHE A 62 -19.65 -27.01 -7.26
N THR A 63 -19.27 -26.14 -6.33
CA THR A 63 -20.20 -25.56 -5.35
C THR A 63 -21.11 -24.51 -5.97
N ALA A 64 -22.30 -24.29 -5.39
CA ALA A 64 -23.26 -23.32 -5.92
C ALA A 64 -22.69 -21.89 -6.04
N PRO A 65 -21.87 -21.35 -5.10
CA PRO A 65 -21.25 -20.04 -5.28
C PRO A 65 -20.30 -19.97 -6.48
N VAL A 66 -19.49 -20.99 -6.71
CA VAL A 66 -18.57 -21.04 -7.86
C VAL A 66 -19.34 -21.11 -9.18
N LEU A 67 -20.42 -21.88 -9.24
CA LEU A 67 -21.30 -21.93 -10.40
C LEU A 67 -21.97 -20.58 -10.69
N ALA A 68 -22.41 -19.87 -9.65
CA ALA A 68 -22.99 -18.54 -9.77
C ALA A 68 -21.99 -17.50 -10.32
N GLU A 69 -20.75 -17.52 -9.86
CA GLU A 69 -19.68 -16.65 -10.38
C GLU A 69 -19.27 -17.03 -11.81
N SER A 70 -19.27 -18.33 -12.15
CA SER A 70 -19.03 -18.78 -13.52
C SER A 70 -20.09 -18.27 -14.49
N ALA A 71 -21.36 -18.26 -14.06
CA ALA A 71 -22.46 -17.70 -14.86
C ALA A 71 -22.30 -16.20 -15.15
N ARG A 72 -21.50 -15.46 -14.34
CA ARG A 72 -21.12 -14.06 -14.60
C ARG A 72 -19.95 -13.90 -15.58
N GLY A 73 -19.37 -15.01 -16.06
CA GLY A 73 -18.35 -15.01 -17.11
C GLY A 73 -16.93 -14.74 -16.65
N GLN A 74 -16.66 -14.69 -15.34
CA GLN A 74 -15.31 -14.45 -14.80
C GLN A 74 -14.59 -15.72 -14.38
N ILE A 75 -15.29 -16.85 -14.24
CA ILE A 75 -14.76 -18.14 -13.83
C ILE A 75 -14.96 -19.17 -14.92
N GLU A 76 -13.90 -19.77 -15.37
CA GLU A 76 -13.87 -20.95 -16.24
C GLU A 76 -13.80 -22.22 -15.38
N LEU A 77 -14.67 -23.18 -15.66
CA LEU A 77 -14.76 -24.44 -14.91
C LEU A 77 -14.20 -25.60 -15.74
N ARG A 78 -13.27 -26.35 -15.15
CA ARG A 78 -12.67 -27.53 -15.77
C ARG A 78 -12.90 -28.74 -14.86
N PRO A 79 -13.82 -29.67 -15.21
CA PRO A 79 -14.19 -30.79 -14.37
C PRO A 79 -13.21 -31.99 -14.52
N HIS A 80 -11.98 -31.79 -14.11
CA HIS A 80 -10.94 -32.85 -14.09
C HIS A 80 -9.93 -32.60 -12.97
N ALA A 81 -9.18 -33.60 -12.57
CA ALA A 81 -8.04 -33.45 -11.68
C ALA A 81 -6.98 -32.54 -12.36
N TRP A 82 -6.39 -31.63 -11.61
CA TRP A 82 -5.39 -30.72 -12.16
C TRP A 82 -4.20 -31.47 -12.80
N SER A 83 -3.65 -30.88 -13.82
CA SER A 83 -2.49 -31.41 -14.54
C SER A 83 -1.48 -30.29 -14.83
N VAL A 84 -0.32 -30.69 -15.25
CA VAL A 84 0.76 -29.76 -15.65
C VAL A 84 0.33 -28.83 -16.79
N ALA A 85 -0.58 -29.27 -17.64
CA ALA A 85 -1.09 -28.49 -18.77
C ALA A 85 -1.93 -27.26 -18.31
N ASP A 86 -2.57 -27.33 -17.14
CA ASP A 86 -3.41 -26.26 -16.62
C ASP A 86 -2.61 -25.00 -16.20
N PHE A 87 -1.30 -25.12 -16.04
CA PHE A 87 -0.42 -23.98 -15.72
C PHE A 87 -0.04 -23.13 -16.94
N SER A 88 -0.47 -23.50 -18.15
CA SER A 88 -0.11 -22.74 -19.36
C SER A 88 -0.68 -21.33 -19.33
N GLY A 89 0.20 -20.32 -19.41
CA GLY A 89 -0.17 -18.91 -19.42
C GLY A 89 -0.66 -18.33 -18.09
N VAL A 90 -0.68 -19.13 -17.02
CA VAL A 90 -1.17 -18.76 -15.69
C VAL A 90 -0.22 -17.76 -15.03
N ARG A 91 -0.81 -16.74 -14.38
CA ARG A 91 -0.07 -15.68 -13.66
C ARG A 91 0.15 -16.01 -12.18
N LEU A 92 -0.83 -16.65 -11.54
CA LEU A 92 -0.79 -17.09 -10.14
C LEU A 92 -1.48 -18.45 -10.05
N ALA A 93 -1.02 -19.30 -9.14
CA ALA A 93 -1.62 -20.60 -8.86
C ALA A 93 -2.03 -20.71 -7.39
N ILE A 94 -3.24 -21.17 -7.14
CA ILE A 94 -3.76 -21.42 -5.79
C ILE A 94 -4.25 -22.86 -5.71
N GLY A 95 -3.80 -23.58 -4.68
CA GLY A 95 -4.19 -24.96 -4.43
C GLY A 95 -4.87 -25.14 -3.09
N ALA A 96 -5.83 -26.05 -3.01
CA ALA A 96 -6.44 -26.50 -1.76
C ALA A 96 -6.55 -28.01 -1.75
N PHE A 97 -5.66 -28.66 -1.01
CA PHE A 97 -5.51 -30.12 -0.98
C PHE A 97 -5.45 -30.64 0.45
N GLU A 98 -6.10 -31.78 0.69
CA GLU A 98 -6.04 -32.46 1.98
C GLU A 98 -4.70 -33.15 2.18
N ALA A 99 -4.22 -33.89 1.16
CA ALA A 99 -2.96 -34.61 1.23
C ALA A 99 -1.76 -33.68 1.02
N ILE A 100 -0.75 -33.84 1.87
CA ILE A 100 0.51 -33.06 1.79
C ILE A 100 1.25 -33.37 0.48
N ALA A 101 1.17 -34.59 -0.01
CA ALA A 101 1.81 -35.00 -1.26
C ALA A 101 1.24 -34.21 -2.46
N ASP A 102 -0.08 -34.05 -2.54
CA ASP A 102 -0.75 -33.31 -3.61
C ASP A 102 -0.42 -31.80 -3.52
N ALA A 103 -0.43 -31.26 -2.31
CA ALA A 103 -0.03 -29.88 -2.04
C ALA A 103 1.40 -29.59 -2.51
N LYS A 104 2.32 -30.51 -2.20
CA LYS A 104 3.72 -30.43 -2.63
C LYS A 104 3.85 -30.54 -4.15
N ALA A 105 3.20 -31.54 -4.76
CA ALA A 105 3.25 -31.75 -6.20
C ALA A 105 2.74 -30.54 -6.99
N PHE A 106 1.63 -29.93 -6.53
CA PHE A 106 1.08 -28.71 -7.12
C PHE A 106 2.04 -27.52 -7.00
N SER A 107 2.61 -27.31 -5.81
CA SER A 107 3.57 -26.25 -5.56
C SER A 107 4.83 -26.42 -6.42
N ASP A 108 5.38 -27.63 -6.50
CA ASP A 108 6.56 -27.93 -7.30
C ASP A 108 6.28 -27.70 -8.81
N ALA A 109 5.10 -28.09 -9.29
CA ALA A 109 4.69 -27.89 -10.68
C ALA A 109 4.56 -26.41 -11.05
N ALA A 110 4.03 -25.56 -10.14
CA ALA A 110 3.96 -24.13 -10.32
C ALA A 110 5.35 -23.47 -10.32
N ARG A 111 6.18 -23.79 -9.32
CA ARG A 111 7.54 -23.24 -9.17
C ARG A 111 8.46 -23.61 -10.33
N ALA A 112 8.35 -24.83 -10.85
CA ALA A 112 9.08 -25.25 -12.04
C ALA A 112 8.77 -24.41 -13.29
N ARG A 113 7.67 -23.64 -13.25
CA ARG A 113 7.25 -22.71 -14.31
C ARG A 113 7.38 -21.25 -13.94
N ASN A 114 8.03 -20.95 -12.83
CA ASN A 114 8.14 -19.60 -12.26
C ASN A 114 6.78 -18.94 -12.01
N ILE A 115 5.76 -19.72 -11.65
CA ILE A 115 4.43 -19.24 -11.31
C ILE A 115 4.34 -19.16 -9.79
N PRO A 116 4.13 -17.97 -9.20
CA PRO A 116 3.92 -17.83 -7.76
C PRO A 116 2.73 -18.66 -7.31
N VAL A 117 2.91 -19.39 -6.21
CA VAL A 117 1.92 -20.35 -5.71
C VAL A 117 1.51 -20.05 -4.26
N ASN A 118 0.24 -20.27 -3.98
CA ASN A 118 -0.30 -20.32 -2.61
C ASN A 118 -1.04 -21.64 -2.44
N VAL A 119 -0.73 -22.39 -1.39
CA VAL A 119 -1.47 -23.59 -1.00
C VAL A 119 -2.16 -23.31 0.33
N VAL A 120 -3.48 -23.44 0.34
CA VAL A 120 -4.32 -23.14 1.50
C VAL A 120 -3.88 -23.95 2.70
N ASP A 121 -3.70 -23.28 3.83
CA ASP A 121 -3.29 -23.86 5.12
C ASP A 121 -1.96 -24.65 5.10
N ARG A 122 -1.10 -24.34 4.11
CA ARG A 122 0.22 -24.97 3.94
C ARG A 122 1.29 -23.89 3.66
N PRO A 123 1.70 -23.10 4.66
CA PRO A 123 2.63 -21.98 4.48
C PRO A 123 3.95 -22.38 3.80
N GLN A 124 4.47 -23.58 4.08
CA GLN A 124 5.72 -24.09 3.50
C GLN A 124 5.68 -24.26 1.96
N PHE A 125 4.48 -24.29 1.39
CA PHE A 125 4.26 -24.39 -0.06
C PHE A 125 3.79 -23.08 -0.69
N CYS A 126 3.89 -21.95 0.05
CA CYS A 126 3.42 -20.65 -0.42
C CYS A 126 4.57 -19.71 -0.75
N ASP A 127 4.47 -19.00 -1.88
CA ASP A 127 5.36 -17.91 -2.26
C ASP A 127 4.74 -16.55 -1.92
N PHE A 128 3.43 -16.50 -1.70
CA PHE A 128 2.68 -15.32 -1.29
C PHE A 128 1.51 -15.69 -0.38
N GLN A 129 0.97 -14.70 0.30
CA GLN A 129 -0.12 -14.87 1.26
C GLN A 129 -1.28 -13.92 0.95
N PHE A 130 -2.49 -14.32 1.36
CA PHE A 130 -3.66 -13.47 1.38
C PHE A 130 -3.82 -12.86 2.77
N GLY A 131 -3.79 -11.53 2.85
CA GLY A 131 -4.04 -10.79 4.09
C GLY A 131 -5.52 -10.49 4.32
N ALA A 132 -5.83 -9.90 5.48
CA ALA A 132 -7.13 -9.30 5.72
C ALA A 132 -7.26 -8.01 4.90
N LEU A 133 -8.45 -7.78 4.30
CA LEU A 133 -8.68 -6.71 3.36
C LEU A 133 -9.75 -5.74 3.83
N VAL A 134 -9.50 -4.43 3.67
CA VAL A 134 -10.52 -3.38 3.68
C VAL A 134 -10.67 -2.87 2.25
N ASN A 135 -11.83 -3.10 1.67
CA ASN A 135 -12.13 -2.70 0.30
C ASN A 135 -12.99 -1.42 0.27
N ARG A 136 -12.41 -0.38 -0.29
CA ARG A 136 -13.05 0.89 -0.69
C ARG A 136 -12.60 1.22 -2.12
N SER A 137 -12.59 0.21 -3.00
CA SER A 137 -12.00 0.33 -4.34
C SER A 137 -12.39 1.64 -5.05
N PRO A 138 -11.39 2.33 -5.63
CA PRO A 138 -10.01 1.85 -5.87
C PRO A 138 -9.04 2.00 -4.67
N LEU A 139 -9.50 2.36 -3.48
CA LEU A 139 -8.71 2.33 -2.25
C LEU A 139 -8.80 0.92 -1.63
N VAL A 140 -7.66 0.25 -1.48
CA VAL A 140 -7.57 -1.06 -0.83
C VAL A 140 -6.50 -1.00 0.26
N VAL A 141 -6.81 -1.53 1.43
CA VAL A 141 -5.84 -1.75 2.52
C VAL A 141 -5.71 -3.25 2.75
N ALA A 142 -4.48 -3.74 2.72
CA ALA A 142 -4.16 -5.14 3.02
C ALA A 142 -3.34 -5.22 4.29
N ILE A 143 -3.66 -6.20 5.15
CA ILE A 143 -3.03 -6.40 6.46
C ILE A 143 -2.52 -7.83 6.51
N SER A 144 -1.22 -8.01 6.72
CA SER A 144 -0.60 -9.31 6.96
C SER A 144 -0.05 -9.38 8.38
N THR A 145 -0.19 -10.52 9.00
CA THR A 145 0.47 -10.90 10.26
C THR A 145 1.40 -12.10 10.05
N ASP A 146 1.78 -12.34 8.80
CA ASP A 146 2.59 -13.47 8.35
C ASP A 146 2.00 -14.84 8.78
N GLY A 147 0.66 -14.91 8.82
CA GLY A 147 -0.07 -16.10 9.27
C GLY A 147 -0.11 -16.32 10.79
N ALA A 148 0.67 -15.55 11.57
CA ALA A 148 0.83 -15.78 13.00
C ALA A 148 -0.42 -15.43 13.84
N ALA A 149 -1.21 -14.44 13.42
CA ALA A 149 -2.30 -13.92 14.25
C ALA A 149 -3.54 -13.51 13.42
N PRO A 150 -4.28 -14.45 12.82
CA PRO A 150 -5.42 -14.14 11.97
C PRO A 150 -6.55 -13.38 12.69
N VAL A 151 -6.82 -13.69 13.93
CA VAL A 151 -7.84 -12.98 14.75
C VAL A 151 -7.42 -11.52 14.99
N PHE A 152 -6.15 -11.27 15.25
CA PHE A 152 -5.62 -9.91 15.41
C PHE A 152 -5.70 -9.13 14.10
N ALA A 153 -5.37 -9.75 12.97
CA ALA A 153 -5.51 -9.14 11.65
C ALA A 153 -6.97 -8.74 11.37
N GLN A 154 -7.95 -9.58 11.74
CA GLN A 154 -9.37 -9.27 11.60
C GLN A 154 -9.82 -8.13 12.52
N ALA A 155 -9.31 -8.07 13.75
CA ALA A 155 -9.61 -6.97 14.68
C ALA A 155 -9.06 -5.64 14.15
N LEU A 156 -7.83 -5.63 13.61
CA LEU A 156 -7.25 -4.46 12.95
C LEU A 156 -8.05 -4.06 11.71
N ARG A 157 -8.42 -5.03 10.86
CA ARG A 157 -9.26 -4.80 9.70
C ARG A 157 -10.55 -4.07 10.10
N SER A 158 -11.27 -4.57 11.10
CA SER A 158 -12.53 -3.98 11.55
C SER A 158 -12.36 -2.54 12.05
N ARG A 159 -11.28 -2.25 12.78
CA ARG A 159 -10.96 -0.88 13.23
C ARG A 159 -10.67 0.04 12.07
N ILE A 160 -9.83 -0.38 11.13
CA ILE A 160 -9.47 0.41 9.94
C ILE A 160 -10.71 0.62 9.07
N GLU A 161 -11.54 -0.39 8.90
CA GLU A 161 -12.78 -0.31 8.12
C GLU A 161 -13.75 0.74 8.70
N GLY A 162 -13.83 0.84 10.04
CA GLY A 162 -14.62 1.89 10.72
C GLY A 162 -14.06 3.31 10.53
N LEU A 163 -12.74 3.44 10.29
CA LEU A 163 -12.09 4.72 10.04
C LEU A 163 -12.14 5.17 8.58
N LEU A 164 -12.48 4.28 7.65
CA LEU A 164 -12.47 4.53 6.21
C LEU A 164 -13.90 4.58 5.66
N PRO A 165 -14.51 5.78 5.54
CA PRO A 165 -15.83 5.95 4.95
C PRO A 165 -15.93 5.38 3.54
N LYS A 166 -17.12 4.87 3.17
CA LYS A 166 -17.36 4.30 1.82
C LYS A 166 -17.15 5.33 0.71
N GLY A 167 -17.48 6.60 0.94
CA GLY A 167 -17.30 7.66 -0.04
C GLY A 167 -15.85 7.95 -0.43
N PHE A 168 -14.84 7.42 0.29
CA PHE A 168 -13.45 7.48 -0.18
C PHE A 168 -13.22 6.75 -1.51
N ALA A 169 -14.09 5.83 -1.90
CA ALA A 169 -14.06 5.23 -3.23
C ALA A 169 -14.19 6.29 -4.33
N ASP A 170 -15.15 7.22 -4.19
CA ASP A 170 -15.40 8.29 -5.15
C ASP A 170 -14.22 9.27 -5.18
N TRP A 171 -13.68 9.63 -4.01
CA TRP A 171 -12.50 10.50 -3.90
C TRP A 171 -11.29 9.90 -4.61
N VAL A 172 -10.99 8.62 -4.39
CA VAL A 172 -9.83 7.97 -5.04
C VAL A 172 -10.08 7.75 -6.54
N GLY A 173 -11.31 7.42 -6.93
CA GLY A 173 -11.71 7.32 -8.33
C GLY A 173 -11.52 8.63 -9.08
N THR A 174 -12.02 9.75 -8.53
CA THR A 174 -11.88 11.08 -9.09
C THR A 174 -10.42 11.54 -9.11
N ALA A 175 -9.63 11.24 -8.07
CA ALA A 175 -8.20 11.54 -8.06
C ALA A 175 -7.47 10.87 -9.25
N LYS A 176 -7.83 9.63 -9.58
CA LYS A 176 -7.28 8.91 -10.74
C LYS A 176 -7.58 9.64 -12.05
N ALA A 177 -8.81 10.13 -12.23
CA ALA A 177 -9.21 10.90 -13.40
C ALA A 177 -8.50 12.27 -13.44
N TRP A 178 -8.51 13.02 -12.36
CA TRP A 178 -7.91 14.36 -12.30
C TRP A 178 -6.38 14.36 -12.45
N ARG A 179 -5.71 13.26 -12.11
CA ARG A 179 -4.25 13.12 -12.29
C ARG A 179 -3.82 13.27 -13.75
N THR A 180 -4.71 13.01 -14.70
CA THR A 180 -4.44 13.10 -16.14
C THR A 180 -4.74 14.47 -16.73
N LEU A 181 -5.31 15.41 -15.95
CA LEU A 181 -5.64 16.76 -16.42
C LEU A 181 -4.39 17.51 -16.91
N PRO A 182 -4.47 18.21 -18.07
CA PRO A 182 -3.35 18.98 -18.62
C PRO A 182 -2.79 19.99 -17.64
N ALA A 183 -3.68 20.68 -16.87
CA ALA A 183 -3.31 21.63 -15.84
C ALA A 183 -2.41 21.06 -14.74
N LEU A 184 -2.54 19.76 -14.42
CA LEU A 184 -1.72 19.09 -13.42
C LEU A 184 -0.51 18.38 -14.02
N ARG A 185 -0.61 17.88 -15.27
CA ARG A 185 0.52 17.23 -15.95
C ARG A 185 1.69 18.19 -16.21
N GLY A 186 1.39 19.40 -16.68
CA GLY A 186 2.38 20.44 -16.95
C GLY A 186 2.80 21.28 -15.74
N ALA A 187 2.17 21.06 -14.58
CA ALA A 187 2.38 21.87 -13.40
C ALA A 187 3.73 21.59 -12.71
N SER A 188 4.24 22.59 -12.00
CA SER A 188 5.40 22.42 -11.12
C SER A 188 5.11 21.40 -9.99
N ALA A 189 6.17 20.80 -9.43
CA ALA A 189 6.05 19.87 -8.33
C ALA A 189 5.33 20.52 -7.11
N THR A 190 5.58 21.81 -6.88
CA THR A 190 4.95 22.59 -5.80
C THR A 190 3.46 22.74 -6.02
N LEU A 191 3.03 23.12 -7.24
CA LEU A 191 1.61 23.28 -7.54
C LEU A 191 0.88 21.92 -7.39
N ARG A 192 1.42 20.85 -7.95
CA ARG A 192 0.84 19.50 -7.79
C ARG A 192 0.71 19.10 -6.33
N ARG A 193 1.72 19.35 -5.52
CA ARG A 193 1.68 19.05 -4.09
C ARG A 193 0.60 19.86 -3.37
N ASN A 194 0.53 21.18 -3.61
CA ASN A 194 -0.47 22.04 -3.00
C ASN A 194 -1.89 21.58 -3.36
N PHE A 195 -2.12 21.27 -4.63
CA PHE A 195 -3.39 20.73 -5.10
C PHE A 195 -3.77 19.43 -4.37
N TRP A 196 -2.88 18.43 -4.37
CA TRP A 196 -3.19 17.13 -3.75
C TRP A 196 -3.29 17.19 -2.23
N SER A 197 -2.56 18.10 -1.59
CA SER A 197 -2.70 18.33 -0.14
C SER A 197 -4.04 18.98 0.20
N ALA A 198 -4.50 19.94 -0.61
CA ALA A 198 -5.81 20.54 -0.45
C ALA A 198 -6.93 19.53 -0.75
N TYR A 199 -6.77 18.72 -1.80
CA TYR A 199 -7.67 17.64 -2.15
C TYR A 199 -7.86 16.65 -1.00
N ALA A 200 -6.76 16.17 -0.42
CA ALA A 200 -6.82 15.24 0.71
C ALA A 200 -7.53 15.87 1.93
N ARG A 201 -7.24 17.13 2.25
CA ARG A 201 -7.94 17.85 3.35
C ARG A 201 -9.45 17.91 3.10
N LEU A 202 -9.86 18.21 1.86
CA LEU A 202 -11.25 18.27 1.48
C LEU A 202 -11.95 16.91 1.58
N ALA A 203 -11.27 15.83 1.12
CA ALA A 203 -11.75 14.46 1.24
C ALA A 203 -12.01 14.06 2.70
N PHE A 204 -11.10 14.40 3.62
CA PHE A 204 -11.28 14.13 5.04
C PHE A 204 -12.35 15.01 5.70
N ALA A 205 -12.58 16.22 5.20
CA ALA A 205 -13.60 17.12 5.74
C ALA A 205 -15.03 16.68 5.38
N ARG A 206 -15.22 16.12 4.19
CA ARG A 206 -16.54 15.66 3.70
C ARG A 206 -16.46 14.32 2.95
N PRO A 207 -16.10 13.25 3.63
CA PRO A 207 -15.77 11.97 3.01
C PRO A 207 -16.95 11.29 2.31
N GLN A 208 -18.20 11.66 2.64
CA GLN A 208 -19.41 11.06 2.07
C GLN A 208 -19.92 11.80 0.82
N VAL A 209 -19.32 12.93 0.47
CA VAL A 209 -19.73 13.74 -0.69
C VAL A 209 -18.69 13.59 -1.77
N ALA A 210 -19.08 13.09 -2.93
CA ALA A 210 -18.17 12.98 -4.07
C ALA A 210 -17.63 14.36 -4.49
N PRO A 211 -16.36 14.47 -4.89
CA PRO A 211 -15.79 15.73 -5.35
C PRO A 211 -16.46 16.18 -6.66
N SER A 212 -16.79 17.49 -6.74
CA SER A 212 -17.44 18.11 -7.89
C SER A 212 -16.45 18.84 -8.81
N GLU A 213 -16.95 19.33 -9.96
CA GLU A 213 -16.16 20.17 -10.85
C GLU A 213 -15.83 21.52 -10.21
N GLU A 214 -16.75 22.11 -9.42
CA GLU A 214 -16.52 23.34 -8.67
C GLU A 214 -15.38 23.14 -7.65
N ASP A 215 -15.33 21.97 -7.01
CA ASP A 215 -14.21 21.62 -6.13
C ASP A 215 -12.87 21.60 -6.88
N ARG A 216 -12.87 21.04 -8.08
CA ARG A 216 -11.67 21.00 -8.92
C ARG A 216 -11.16 22.39 -9.22
N GLU A 217 -12.04 23.28 -9.66
CA GLU A 217 -11.69 24.67 -9.99
C GLU A 217 -11.19 25.45 -8.77
N ALA A 218 -11.87 25.31 -7.64
CA ALA A 218 -11.46 25.92 -6.37
C ALA A 218 -10.08 25.42 -5.92
N LEU A 219 -9.83 24.10 -6.02
CA LEU A 219 -8.55 23.49 -5.66
C LEU A 219 -7.42 23.93 -6.58
N LEU A 220 -7.66 24.05 -7.90
CA LEU A 220 -6.67 24.55 -8.86
C LEU A 220 -6.35 26.02 -8.57
N SER A 221 -7.36 26.86 -8.36
CA SER A 221 -7.19 28.27 -8.01
C SER A 221 -6.40 28.43 -6.71
N GLN A 222 -6.76 27.66 -5.67
CA GLN A 222 -6.04 27.68 -4.39
C GLN A 222 -4.57 27.23 -4.55
N ALA A 223 -4.31 26.22 -5.38
CA ALA A 223 -2.96 25.73 -5.62
C ALA A 223 -2.08 26.74 -6.36
N LEU A 224 -2.67 27.54 -7.26
CA LEU A 224 -2.00 28.63 -7.97
C LEU A 224 -1.69 29.81 -7.04
N ILE A 225 -2.63 30.21 -6.21
CA ILE A 225 -2.47 31.32 -5.26
C ILE A 225 -1.50 30.93 -4.13
N GLY A 226 -1.55 29.66 -3.68
CA GLY A 226 -0.70 29.11 -2.62
C GLY A 226 0.78 28.94 -2.99
N GLY A 227 1.17 29.31 -4.22
CA GLY A 227 2.55 29.33 -4.69
C GLY A 227 3.39 30.50 -4.17
N SER A 228 3.21 30.90 -2.88
CA SER A 228 4.10 31.86 -2.24
C SER A 228 5.54 31.37 -2.36
N LYS A 229 6.41 32.21 -2.95
CA LYS A 229 7.86 31.97 -3.04
C LYS A 229 8.55 31.97 -1.66
N ALA A 230 7.86 32.40 -0.61
CA ALA A 230 8.37 32.38 0.76
C ALA A 230 8.25 30.99 1.37
N GLY A 231 9.39 30.40 1.72
CA GLY A 231 9.43 29.17 2.51
C GLY A 231 8.77 29.38 3.88
N LYS A 232 8.14 28.34 4.41
CA LYS A 232 7.61 28.35 5.77
C LYS A 232 8.53 27.57 6.69
N VAL A 233 9.04 28.18 7.72
CA VAL A 233 9.78 27.51 8.79
C VAL A 233 8.82 27.24 9.95
N SER A 234 8.90 26.02 10.48
CA SER A 234 8.14 25.61 11.67
C SER A 234 9.10 25.01 12.68
N LEU A 235 9.08 25.54 13.90
CA LEU A 235 9.78 24.94 15.02
C LEU A 235 8.89 23.86 15.64
N VAL A 236 9.44 22.66 15.80
CA VAL A 236 8.72 21.50 16.30
C VAL A 236 9.50 20.93 17.48
N GLY A 237 8.87 20.86 18.65
CA GLY A 237 9.41 20.15 19.80
C GLY A 237 9.29 18.64 19.57
N ALA A 238 10.40 17.93 19.65
CA ALA A 238 10.44 16.46 19.49
C ALA A 238 10.07 15.68 20.76
N GLY A 239 9.86 16.37 21.88
CA GLY A 239 9.61 15.70 23.17
C GLY A 239 10.82 14.99 23.74
N PRO A 240 10.64 14.13 24.75
CA PRO A 240 11.74 13.42 25.43
C PRO A 240 12.25 12.17 24.67
N GLY A 241 11.84 11.96 23.42
CA GLY A 241 12.24 10.83 22.60
C GLY A 241 11.15 9.78 22.34
N ASN A 242 10.11 9.72 23.17
CA ASN A 242 8.99 8.81 22.93
C ASN A 242 8.03 9.38 21.86
N PRO A 243 7.84 8.70 20.71
CA PRO A 243 6.95 9.13 19.64
C PRO A 243 5.49 9.34 20.06
N GLU A 244 5.00 8.58 21.03
CA GLU A 244 3.61 8.69 21.53
C GLU A 244 3.33 10.02 22.23
N LEU A 245 4.37 10.75 22.63
CA LEU A 245 4.27 12.07 23.25
C LEU A 245 4.29 13.22 22.24
N LEU A 246 4.40 12.92 20.94
CA LEU A 246 4.28 13.93 19.91
C LEU A 246 2.83 14.45 19.83
N THR A 247 2.70 15.77 19.73
CA THR A 247 1.39 16.33 19.43
C THR A 247 0.97 16.02 17.99
N LEU A 248 -0.32 15.87 17.74
CA LEU A 248 -0.86 15.70 16.37
C LEU A 248 -0.42 16.83 15.43
N LYS A 249 -0.21 18.04 15.97
CA LYS A 249 0.31 19.16 15.19
C LYS A 249 1.76 18.94 14.77
N ALA A 250 2.61 18.42 15.66
CA ALA A 250 4.01 18.07 15.36
C ALA A 250 4.08 17.00 14.27
N VAL A 251 3.31 15.93 14.40
CA VAL A 251 3.22 14.86 13.39
C VAL A 251 2.82 15.42 12.02
N ARG A 252 1.78 16.27 11.96
CA ARG A 252 1.34 16.89 10.69
C ARG A 252 2.41 17.77 10.07
N LEU A 253 3.18 18.52 10.89
CA LEU A 253 4.26 19.36 10.40
C LEU A 253 5.42 18.54 9.86
N LEU A 254 5.81 17.44 10.54
CA LEU A 254 6.83 16.52 10.06
C LEU A 254 6.42 15.87 8.73
N GLN A 255 5.16 15.44 8.62
CA GLN A 255 4.60 14.86 7.39
C GLN A 255 4.48 15.86 6.24
N ALA A 256 4.38 17.16 6.52
CA ALA A 256 4.27 18.20 5.51
C ALA A 256 5.60 18.83 5.10
N ALA A 257 6.66 18.63 5.88
CA ALA A 257 7.96 19.26 5.67
C ALA A 257 8.65 18.78 4.40
N ASP A 258 9.33 19.68 3.68
CA ASP A 258 10.23 19.37 2.57
C ASP A 258 11.64 19.07 3.06
N VAL A 259 12.06 19.81 4.08
CA VAL A 259 13.37 19.69 4.74
C VAL A 259 13.14 19.66 6.24
N ILE A 260 13.81 18.75 6.91
CA ILE A 260 13.80 18.62 8.37
C ILE A 260 15.22 18.79 8.84
N LEU A 261 15.46 19.86 9.60
CA LEU A 261 16.72 20.06 10.31
C LEU A 261 16.54 19.53 11.73
N TYR A 262 17.43 18.67 12.17
CA TYR A 262 17.35 18.03 13.48
C TYR A 262 18.71 17.89 14.12
N ASP A 263 18.76 17.72 15.44
CA ASP A 263 19.98 17.45 16.21
C ASP A 263 20.03 15.99 16.69
N HIS A 264 21.10 15.64 17.39
CA HIS A 264 21.33 14.29 17.91
C HIS A 264 20.32 13.84 18.98
N LEU A 265 19.56 14.76 19.55
CA LEU A 265 18.59 14.46 20.60
C LEU A 265 17.28 13.90 20.05
N VAL A 266 17.05 14.08 18.75
CA VAL A 266 15.84 13.57 18.08
C VAL A 266 16.03 12.10 17.71
N SER A 267 15.18 11.24 18.25
CA SER A 267 15.24 9.79 17.95
C SER A 267 14.82 9.50 16.51
N GLN A 268 15.34 8.39 15.97
CA GLN A 268 14.98 7.93 14.62
C GLN A 268 13.46 7.67 14.50
N GLU A 269 12.83 7.13 15.53
CA GLU A 269 11.39 6.86 15.59
C GLU A 269 10.55 8.13 15.35
N ILE A 270 11.01 9.28 15.87
CA ILE A 270 10.35 10.58 15.60
C ILE A 270 10.56 11.01 14.15
N LEU A 271 11.75 10.82 13.61
CA LEU A 271 12.05 11.14 12.21
C LEU A 271 11.27 10.27 11.22
N ASP A 272 10.83 9.09 11.63
CA ASP A 272 10.06 8.17 10.80
C ASP A 272 8.61 8.63 10.55
N PHE A 273 8.11 9.60 11.32
CA PHE A 273 6.88 10.33 10.98
C PHE A 273 7.04 11.26 9.77
N ALA A 274 8.27 11.60 9.39
CA ALA A 274 8.49 12.41 8.22
C ALA A 274 8.11 11.66 6.93
N ARG A 275 7.60 12.38 5.95
CA ARG A 275 7.36 11.78 4.65
C ARG A 275 8.67 11.27 4.01
N ARG A 276 8.55 10.23 3.19
CA ARG A 276 9.69 9.55 2.57
C ARG A 276 10.58 10.49 1.74
N GLU A 277 9.99 11.48 1.09
CA GLU A 277 10.66 12.43 0.19
C GLU A 277 11.28 13.61 0.93
N ALA A 278 11.04 13.76 2.24
CA ALA A 278 11.61 14.85 3.02
C ALA A 278 13.13 14.70 3.13
N LYS A 279 13.84 15.79 2.85
CA LYS A 279 15.29 15.84 3.07
C LYS A 279 15.54 15.99 4.57
N ARG A 280 16.21 15.03 5.18
CA ARG A 280 16.58 15.05 6.61
C ARG A 280 18.02 15.49 6.72
N MET A 281 18.33 16.49 7.55
CA MET A 281 19.66 17.05 7.71
C MET A 281 20.00 17.18 9.20
N LEU A 282 21.04 16.50 9.63
CA LEU A 282 21.57 16.63 10.97
C LEU A 282 22.35 17.97 11.06
N VAL A 283 21.95 18.85 11.97
CA VAL A 283 22.58 20.17 12.17
C VAL A 283 23.13 20.37 13.60
N GLY A 284 22.98 19.36 14.44
CA GLY A 284 23.46 19.38 15.83
C GLY A 284 24.98 19.25 15.94
N LYS A 285 25.52 19.65 17.11
CA LYS A 285 26.94 19.46 17.47
C LYS A 285 27.18 18.02 17.91
N THR A 286 28.13 17.34 17.31
CA THR A 286 28.70 16.10 17.86
C THR A 286 29.79 16.45 18.84
N GLY A 287 29.77 15.88 20.04
CA GLY A 287 30.67 16.23 21.14
C GLY A 287 32.18 16.17 20.83
N TYR A 288 32.59 15.39 19.82
CA TYR A 288 33.98 15.23 19.36
C TYR A 288 34.12 15.15 17.83
N GLY A 289 33.13 15.65 17.04
CA GLY A 289 33.10 15.60 15.59
C GLY A 289 32.87 16.95 14.92
N PRO A 290 32.76 17.00 13.57
CA PRO A 290 32.48 18.23 12.85
C PRO A 290 31.14 18.80 13.30
N SER A 291 31.12 20.05 13.75
CA SER A 291 29.94 20.78 14.17
C SER A 291 29.57 21.85 13.14
N CYS A 292 28.30 21.95 12.76
CA CYS A 292 27.84 23.13 12.04
C CYS A 292 27.92 24.37 12.94
N LYS A 293 28.54 25.44 12.45
CA LYS A 293 28.51 26.73 13.14
C LYS A 293 27.14 27.32 13.05
N GLN A 294 26.68 28.03 14.09
CA GLN A 294 25.35 28.64 14.11
C GLN A 294 25.11 29.56 12.90
N ASP A 295 26.13 30.27 12.46
CA ASP A 295 26.06 31.15 11.29
C ASP A 295 25.81 30.40 9.98
N ASP A 296 26.29 29.16 9.86
CA ASP A 296 26.04 28.30 8.68
C ASP A 296 24.60 27.77 8.70
N ILE A 297 24.10 27.42 9.88
CA ILE A 297 22.68 27.00 10.05
C ILE A 297 21.74 28.16 9.74
N ASN A 298 22.10 29.38 10.16
CA ASN A 298 21.29 30.58 9.90
C ASN A 298 21.27 31.01 8.44
N ARG A 299 22.24 30.56 7.62
CA ARG A 299 22.32 30.82 6.18
C ARG A 299 21.62 29.78 5.31
N MET A 300 21.24 28.65 5.90
CA MET A 300 20.47 27.60 5.23
C MET A 300 18.99 27.92 5.20
#